data_8c5f4df004f56552d74b9bd6c533dd78
#
_entry.id   8c5f4df004f56552d74b9bd6c533dd78
#
_cell.length_a   1.000
_cell.length_b   1.000
_cell.length_c   1.000
_cell.angle_alpha   90.00
_cell.angle_beta   90.00
_cell.angle_gamma   90.00
#
_symmetry.space_group_name_H-M   'P 1'
#
loop_
_entity.id
_entity.type
_entity.pdbx_description
1 polymer ?
#
loop_
_entity_poly.entity_id
_entity_poly.type
_entity_poly.pdbx_seq_one_letter_code
_entity_poly.pdbx_strand_id
1 'polypeptide(L)'
;RARVLVRGFGECMTQAGEDGTLDHRGELVPTLTKASSKVRLDALMSVPQPRWDRAIPGSPGWTKLAFVLLRIVARGQFKSLTSEGLDRLDHDRGAMCCAWHVNALMDPLSIMLTHPSHFVIGGRHDLVTRPILSFWTRRMAVQPVVRKAELLRGGFSQEEAQNLNGRTLLNIARGISHGHGSALFPEGTAHDEAHMIRLRTGPMRTVLAAAAIAHVEGRPLPHLVPVGLHFRVRHHFRTDAHVEYGDPIPVKLDDIPADLLAAVKRNDWSEPPAEAVTALRDTLTPRLRRLTPDLVTWDERRALHALAHVRARRQHRPLPDWKSEVMAARAERDALRTAEDRALEAIVPEPLSSPAIDAADALARRLEAHGLDGRDLDATARGLRRNTPTATLGGLARMALFLPLLPVFLLSMGIQSTLGYVKGNSTDEGVDARTTYHFVFALFASMIVWPLVAGGLAAGAYVGGLFDQTGFPEISAILAIPLCFPLFVL
;
A
#
# COMPACT_ATOMS: atom_id res chain seq x y z
N ARG A 1 -20.17 -12.99 24.79
CA ARG A 1 -20.56 -11.62 24.31
C ARG A 1 -19.79 -11.15 23.06
N ALA A 2 -18.88 -11.93 22.51
CA ALA A 2 -18.17 -11.68 21.23
C ALA A 2 -18.95 -12.17 19.98
N ARG A 3 -20.07 -12.86 20.15
CA ARG A 3 -20.85 -13.47 19.04
C ARG A 3 -21.77 -12.51 18.27
N VAL A 4 -21.98 -11.29 18.74
CA VAL A 4 -22.93 -10.34 18.12
C VAL A 4 -22.26 -9.46 17.04
N LEU A 5 -20.94 -9.37 16.99
CA LEU A 5 -20.22 -8.50 16.05
C LEU A 5 -19.91 -9.11 14.67
N VAL A 6 -20.07 -10.44 14.50
CA VAL A 6 -19.70 -11.11 13.23
C VAL A 6 -20.88 -11.23 12.25
N ARG A 7 -22.13 -11.11 12.70
CA ARG A 7 -23.33 -11.27 11.82
C ARG A 7 -23.72 -10.02 11.02
N GLY A 8 -23.14 -8.85 11.30
CA GLY A 8 -23.43 -7.61 10.55
C GLY A 8 -22.53 -7.35 9.35
N PHE A 9 -21.56 -8.22 9.05
CA PHE A 9 -20.53 -7.98 8.05
C PHE A 9 -20.88 -8.41 6.62
N GLY A 10 -21.88 -9.26 6.45
CA GLY A 10 -22.29 -9.74 5.12
C GLY A 10 -23.26 -8.82 4.37
N GLU A 11 -24.00 -7.97 5.08
CA GLU A 11 -25.08 -7.18 4.47
C GLU A 11 -24.74 -5.71 4.20
N CYS A 12 -23.60 -5.21 4.67
CA CYS A 12 -23.17 -3.82 4.40
C CYS A 12 -22.36 -3.66 3.11
N MET A 13 -22.08 -4.75 2.37
CA MET A 13 -21.30 -4.73 1.14
C MET A 13 -22.12 -4.49 -0.14
N THR A 14 -23.45 -4.39 -0.06
CA THR A 14 -24.33 -4.30 -1.24
C THR A 14 -25.08 -2.96 -1.40
N GLN A 15 -24.72 -1.93 -0.64
CA GLN A 15 -25.32 -0.59 -0.80
C GLN A 15 -24.29 0.53 -1.07
N ALA A 16 -23.32 0.30 -1.95
CA ALA A 16 -22.71 1.38 -2.72
C ALA A 16 -23.74 1.72 -3.81
N GLY A 17 -24.44 2.85 -3.65
CA GLY A 17 -25.57 3.21 -4.48
C GLY A 17 -25.30 3.05 -5.95
N GLU A 18 -25.98 2.11 -6.57
CA GLU A 18 -26.08 1.93 -8.01
C GLU A 18 -26.83 3.14 -8.58
N ASP A 19 -26.13 4.23 -8.85
CA ASP A 19 -26.68 5.31 -9.67
C ASP A 19 -26.62 4.96 -11.18
N GLY A 20 -26.16 3.76 -11.52
CA GLY A 20 -26.14 3.20 -12.86
C GLY A 20 -25.26 3.96 -13.85
N THR A 21 -24.38 4.87 -13.41
CA THR A 21 -23.48 5.60 -14.33
C THR A 21 -22.45 4.65 -14.94
N LEU A 22 -22.54 4.45 -16.22
CA LEU A 22 -21.61 3.64 -17.01
C LEU A 22 -20.61 4.54 -17.75
N ASP A 23 -19.39 4.06 -17.92
CA ASP A 23 -18.43 4.72 -18.79
C ASP A 23 -18.69 4.34 -20.28
N HIS A 24 -17.90 4.92 -21.20
CA HIS A 24 -17.99 4.65 -22.65
C HIS A 24 -17.72 3.19 -23.04
N ARG A 25 -17.31 2.34 -22.11
CA ARG A 25 -17.07 0.90 -22.31
C ARG A 25 -18.11 0.04 -21.60
N GLY A 26 -19.12 0.66 -20.98
CA GLY A 26 -20.15 -0.05 -20.24
C GLY A 26 -19.69 -0.50 -18.84
N GLU A 27 -18.55 -0.04 -18.33
CA GLU A 27 -18.10 -0.33 -16.96
C GLU A 27 -18.76 0.62 -15.98
N LEU A 28 -19.22 0.11 -14.83
CA LEU A 28 -19.77 0.93 -13.75
C LEU A 28 -18.70 1.91 -13.22
N VAL A 29 -19.08 3.19 -13.20
CA VAL A 29 -18.21 4.25 -12.63
C VAL A 29 -18.37 4.26 -11.12
N PRO A 30 -17.28 4.10 -10.34
CA PRO A 30 -17.35 4.11 -8.88
C PRO A 30 -17.99 5.39 -8.34
N THR A 31 -18.76 5.29 -7.28
CA THR A 31 -19.30 6.46 -6.56
C THR A 31 -18.16 7.30 -5.99
N LEU A 32 -18.35 8.62 -5.97
CA LEU A 32 -17.37 9.53 -5.38
C LEU A 32 -17.67 9.73 -3.89
N THR A 33 -16.62 9.74 -3.09
CA THR A 33 -16.73 10.19 -1.70
C THR A 33 -17.00 11.70 -1.67
N LYS A 34 -17.62 12.19 -0.60
CA LYS A 34 -17.87 13.64 -0.41
C LYS A 34 -16.60 14.48 -0.52
N ALA A 35 -15.44 13.89 -0.21
CA ALA A 35 -14.15 14.57 -0.30
C ALA A 35 -13.61 14.61 -1.73
N SER A 36 -13.75 13.53 -2.49
CA SER A 36 -13.26 13.46 -3.87
C SER A 36 -14.20 14.15 -4.87
N SER A 37 -15.44 14.42 -4.50
CA SER A 37 -16.39 15.19 -5.33
C SER A 37 -16.11 16.71 -5.32
N LYS A 38 -15.35 17.22 -4.34
CA LYS A 38 -15.03 18.66 -4.23
C LYS A 38 -13.69 18.95 -4.85
N VAL A 39 -13.73 19.43 -6.08
CA VAL A 39 -12.52 19.79 -6.82
C VAL A 39 -12.24 21.28 -6.72
N ARG A 40 -10.96 21.63 -6.47
CA ARG A 40 -10.46 23.01 -6.37
C ARG A 40 -9.32 23.20 -7.35
N LEU A 41 -9.65 23.51 -8.60
CA LEU A 41 -8.67 23.58 -9.70
C LEU A 41 -7.51 24.53 -9.39
N ASP A 42 -7.78 25.74 -8.88
CA ASP A 42 -6.75 26.72 -8.53
C ASP A 42 -5.74 26.14 -7.54
N ALA A 43 -6.24 25.41 -6.52
CA ALA A 43 -5.38 24.76 -5.55
C ALA A 43 -4.54 23.63 -6.15
N LEU A 44 -5.06 22.93 -7.15
CA LEU A 44 -4.35 21.86 -7.86
C LEU A 44 -3.28 22.42 -8.79
N MET A 45 -3.59 23.49 -9.52
CA MET A 45 -2.64 24.16 -10.41
C MET A 45 -1.50 24.83 -9.64
N SER A 46 -1.71 25.23 -8.38
CA SER A 46 -0.69 25.82 -7.50
C SER A 46 0.20 24.79 -6.77
N VAL A 47 0.07 23.49 -7.05
CA VAL A 47 0.93 22.46 -6.46
C VAL A 47 2.37 22.66 -6.92
N PRO A 48 3.36 22.66 -5.99
CA PRO A 48 4.77 22.80 -6.34
C PRO A 48 5.24 21.71 -7.29
N GLN A 49 6.05 22.10 -8.26
CA GLN A 49 6.72 21.12 -9.13
C GLN A 49 7.85 20.40 -8.37
N PRO A 50 8.11 19.13 -8.66
CA PRO A 50 9.25 18.41 -8.14
C PRO A 50 10.57 19.08 -8.58
N ARG A 51 11.60 18.92 -7.76
CA ARG A 51 12.97 19.33 -8.08
C ARG A 51 13.73 18.10 -8.55
N TRP A 52 13.67 17.84 -9.85
CA TRP A 52 14.23 16.63 -10.44
C TRP A 52 15.74 16.52 -10.33
N ASP A 53 16.44 17.67 -10.32
CA ASP A 53 17.90 17.81 -10.22
C ASP A 53 18.46 17.49 -8.82
N ARG A 54 17.60 17.24 -7.85
CA ARG A 54 17.99 16.98 -6.46
C ARG A 54 17.68 15.54 -6.05
N ALA A 55 18.50 14.99 -5.16
CA ALA A 55 18.26 13.66 -4.58
C ALA A 55 16.88 13.47 -3.94
N ILE A 56 16.26 14.57 -3.47
CA ILE A 56 14.91 14.59 -2.91
C ILE A 56 14.05 15.55 -3.72
N PRO A 57 13.02 15.07 -4.44
CA PRO A 57 12.18 15.89 -5.31
C PRO A 57 11.39 17.00 -4.59
N GLY A 58 11.02 16.75 -3.34
CA GLY A 58 10.35 17.71 -2.47
C GLY A 58 11.30 18.59 -1.65
N SER A 59 10.77 19.20 -0.59
CA SER A 59 11.56 19.91 0.42
C SER A 59 12.38 18.91 1.25
N PRO A 60 13.73 18.94 1.25
CA PRO A 60 14.54 17.89 1.84
C PRO A 60 14.26 17.66 3.33
N GLY A 61 14.20 18.74 4.13
CA GLY A 61 13.96 18.63 5.57
C GLY A 61 12.57 18.05 5.89
N TRP A 62 11.54 18.58 5.24
CA TRP A 62 10.17 18.11 5.46
C TRP A 62 9.93 16.70 4.92
N THR A 63 10.52 16.35 3.79
CA THR A 63 10.42 14.99 3.24
C THR A 63 11.11 13.97 4.14
N LYS A 64 12.32 14.27 4.65
CA LYS A 64 13.02 13.40 5.61
C LYS A 64 12.19 13.21 6.88
N LEU A 65 11.65 14.30 7.44
CA LEU A 65 10.79 14.23 8.63
C LEU A 65 9.54 13.40 8.37
N ALA A 66 8.86 13.62 7.22
CA ALA A 66 7.70 12.83 6.83
C ALA A 66 8.04 11.33 6.77
N PHE A 67 9.15 10.95 6.14
CA PHE A 67 9.57 9.54 6.07
C PHE A 67 9.95 8.94 7.43
N VAL A 68 10.52 9.72 8.34
CA VAL A 68 10.74 9.26 9.73
C VAL A 68 9.41 8.95 10.41
N LEU A 69 8.45 9.88 10.35
CA LEU A 69 7.12 9.67 10.93
C LEU A 69 6.37 8.50 10.27
N LEU A 70 6.42 8.40 8.95
CA LEU A 70 5.82 7.30 8.20
C LEU A 70 6.41 5.95 8.60
N ARG A 71 7.74 5.85 8.79
CA ARG A 71 8.39 4.61 9.27
C ARG A 71 7.99 4.25 10.69
N ILE A 72 7.86 5.22 11.58
CA ILE A 72 7.41 4.99 12.96
C ILE A 72 5.98 4.42 12.95
N VAL A 73 5.07 5.05 12.22
CA VAL A 73 3.68 4.60 12.14
C VAL A 73 3.57 3.26 11.40
N ALA A 74 4.38 3.04 10.36
CA ALA A 74 4.42 1.77 9.64
C ALA A 74 4.86 0.60 10.55
N ARG A 75 5.81 0.83 11.49
CA ARG A 75 6.18 -0.18 12.50
C ARG A 75 5.03 -0.52 13.45
N GLY A 76 4.15 0.44 13.72
CA GLY A 76 2.90 0.19 14.43
C GLY A 76 1.87 -0.56 13.56
N GLN A 77 1.72 -0.15 12.30
CA GLN A 77 0.75 -0.69 11.35
C GLN A 77 1.08 -2.12 10.92
N PHE A 78 2.35 -2.39 10.62
CA PHE A 78 2.83 -3.71 10.22
C PHE A 78 3.55 -4.41 11.36
N LYS A 79 3.26 -5.68 11.57
CA LYS A 79 4.05 -6.56 12.42
C LYS A 79 5.41 -6.83 11.77
N SER A 80 5.39 -7.07 10.45
CA SER A 80 6.57 -7.14 9.60
C SER A 80 6.29 -6.49 8.25
N LEU A 81 7.28 -5.75 7.72
CA LEU A 81 7.30 -5.25 6.36
C LEU A 81 8.63 -5.68 5.75
N THR A 82 8.58 -6.64 4.84
CA THR A 82 9.76 -7.21 4.18
C THR A 82 9.72 -6.93 2.68
N SER A 83 10.88 -6.97 2.03
CA SER A 83 10.98 -6.82 0.58
C SER A 83 12.00 -7.78 0.00
N GLU A 84 11.83 -8.10 -1.30
CA GLU A 84 12.82 -8.85 -2.08
C GLU A 84 12.90 -8.36 -3.52
N GLY A 85 13.96 -8.76 -4.23
CA GLY A 85 14.17 -8.40 -5.63
C GLY A 85 14.74 -6.99 -5.84
N LEU A 86 15.13 -6.27 -4.77
CA LEU A 86 15.76 -4.95 -4.87
C LEU A 86 17.14 -5.01 -5.52
N ASP A 87 17.83 -6.12 -5.39
CA ASP A 87 19.12 -6.44 -6.04
C ASP A 87 19.04 -6.52 -7.56
N ARG A 88 17.84 -6.67 -8.12
CA ARG A 88 17.58 -6.67 -9.56
C ARG A 88 17.40 -5.28 -10.15
N LEU A 89 17.20 -4.29 -9.27
CA LEU A 89 16.99 -2.90 -9.69
C LEU A 89 18.34 -2.21 -9.93
N ASP A 90 18.45 -1.58 -11.09
CA ASP A 90 19.57 -0.68 -11.38
C ASP A 90 19.28 0.68 -10.72
N HIS A 91 20.07 1.02 -9.71
CA HIS A 91 19.86 2.22 -8.90
C HIS A 91 20.20 3.52 -9.64
N ASP A 92 20.93 3.44 -10.75
CA ASP A 92 21.27 4.59 -11.60
C ASP A 92 20.16 4.92 -12.60
N ARG A 93 19.16 4.07 -12.69
CA ARG A 93 17.99 4.23 -13.56
C ARG A 93 16.74 4.58 -12.79
N GLY A 94 15.94 5.44 -13.33
CA GLY A 94 14.62 5.69 -12.78
C GLY A 94 13.69 4.48 -12.94
N ALA A 95 12.83 4.28 -11.95
CA ALA A 95 11.92 3.14 -11.90
C ALA A 95 10.45 3.57 -11.91
N MET A 96 9.67 3.06 -12.87
CA MET A 96 8.21 3.10 -12.81
C MET A 96 7.71 1.79 -12.18
N CYS A 97 7.42 1.82 -10.89
CA CYS A 97 6.84 0.68 -10.17
C CYS A 97 5.35 0.54 -10.50
N CYS A 98 4.95 -0.62 -10.98
CA CYS A 98 3.56 -0.97 -11.27
C CYS A 98 3.11 -2.11 -10.38
N ALA A 99 2.09 -1.88 -9.59
CA ALA A 99 1.50 -2.87 -8.69
C ALA A 99 -0.01 -2.95 -8.89
N TRP A 100 -0.61 -4.05 -8.45
CA TRP A 100 -2.06 -4.13 -8.28
C TRP A 100 -2.50 -3.31 -7.07
N HIS A 101 -3.78 -2.90 -7.00
CA HIS A 101 -4.23 -1.88 -6.05
C HIS A 101 -5.36 -2.39 -5.15
N VAL A 102 -5.00 -2.96 -3.99
CA VAL A 102 -5.95 -3.65 -3.10
C VAL A 102 -5.98 -3.13 -1.67
N ASN A 103 -5.11 -2.19 -1.33
CA ASN A 103 -5.02 -1.65 0.03
C ASN A 103 -4.75 -0.13 0.04
N ALA A 104 -5.41 0.57 -0.87
CA ALA A 104 -5.42 2.04 -1.00
C ALA A 104 -4.05 2.70 -0.69
N LEU A 105 -3.97 3.55 0.36
CA LEU A 105 -2.74 4.26 0.72
C LEU A 105 -1.59 3.33 1.14
N MET A 106 -1.90 2.12 1.66
CA MET A 106 -0.86 1.20 2.12
C MET A 106 -0.04 0.62 0.96
N ASP A 107 -0.63 0.50 -0.22
CA ASP A 107 0.05 -0.02 -1.40
C ASP A 107 1.24 0.88 -1.81
N PRO A 108 1.04 2.17 -2.18
CA PRO A 108 2.15 3.04 -2.51
C PRO A 108 3.09 3.25 -1.34
N LEU A 109 2.59 3.31 -0.11
CA LEU A 109 3.42 3.50 1.06
C LEU A 109 4.38 2.33 1.28
N SER A 110 3.92 1.08 1.11
CA SER A 110 4.77 -0.11 1.24
C SER A 110 5.89 -0.10 0.21
N ILE A 111 5.61 0.28 -1.05
CA ILE A 111 6.63 0.45 -2.09
C ILE A 111 7.63 1.54 -1.69
N MET A 112 7.14 2.73 -1.33
CA MET A 112 7.99 3.87 -0.99
C MET A 112 8.88 3.65 0.24
N LEU A 113 8.42 2.85 1.20
CA LEU A 113 9.19 2.55 2.43
C LEU A 113 10.25 1.46 2.22
N THR A 114 10.11 0.61 1.20
CA THR A 114 11.03 -0.48 0.89
C THR A 114 11.97 -0.18 -0.27
N HIS A 115 11.58 0.68 -1.22
CA HIS A 115 12.41 1.04 -2.37
C HIS A 115 13.56 1.98 -1.96
N PRO A 116 14.77 1.81 -2.52
CA PRO A 116 15.94 2.62 -2.14
C PRO A 116 15.88 4.07 -2.62
N SER A 117 15.27 4.34 -3.78
CA SER A 117 15.20 5.68 -4.38
C SER A 117 14.06 6.52 -3.80
N HIS A 118 14.21 7.84 -3.82
CA HIS A 118 13.10 8.75 -3.56
C HIS A 118 12.15 8.80 -4.76
N PHE A 119 10.85 9.02 -4.46
CA PHE A 119 9.79 9.01 -5.46
C PHE A 119 9.30 10.41 -5.82
N VAL A 120 8.96 10.59 -7.10
CA VAL A 120 7.98 11.60 -7.53
C VAL A 120 6.61 10.93 -7.45
N ILE A 121 5.77 11.40 -6.54
CA ILE A 121 4.54 10.72 -6.15
C ILE A 121 3.36 11.32 -6.90
N GLY A 122 2.60 10.48 -7.61
CA GLY A 122 1.25 10.80 -8.08
C GLY A 122 0.23 10.42 -7.02
N GLY A 123 -0.68 11.32 -6.68
CA GLY A 123 -1.70 11.06 -5.67
C GLY A 123 -3.05 11.65 -6.02
N ARG A 124 -4.12 11.09 -5.46
CA ARG A 124 -5.48 11.59 -5.64
C ARG A 124 -5.55 13.10 -5.33
N HIS A 125 -6.26 13.87 -6.14
CA HIS A 125 -6.30 15.34 -6.08
C HIS A 125 -6.67 15.88 -4.69
N ASP A 126 -7.53 15.21 -3.93
CA ASP A 126 -7.94 15.65 -2.59
C ASP A 126 -6.81 15.57 -1.55
N LEU A 127 -5.80 14.73 -1.75
CA LEU A 127 -4.65 14.66 -0.85
C LEU A 127 -3.85 15.97 -0.82
N VAL A 128 -3.80 16.70 -1.92
CA VAL A 128 -3.08 17.99 -2.02
C VAL A 128 -3.94 19.22 -1.70
N THR A 129 -5.23 19.01 -1.41
CA THR A 129 -6.18 20.09 -1.10
C THR A 129 -6.75 20.03 0.31
N ARG A 130 -6.73 18.87 0.99
CA ARG A 130 -7.19 18.73 2.39
C ARG A 130 -6.23 19.46 3.34
N PRO A 131 -6.72 20.24 4.32
CA PRO A 131 -5.90 21.18 5.11
C PRO A 131 -4.64 20.55 5.72
N ILE A 132 -4.74 19.46 6.46
CA ILE A 132 -3.60 18.83 7.13
C ILE A 132 -2.73 18.04 6.13
N LEU A 133 -3.36 17.26 5.26
CA LEU A 133 -2.65 16.45 4.26
C LEU A 133 -1.91 17.32 3.26
N SER A 134 -2.51 18.44 2.81
CA SER A 134 -1.89 19.35 1.85
C SER A 134 -0.60 19.97 2.38
N PHE A 135 -0.48 20.19 3.67
CA PHE A 135 0.77 20.68 4.27
C PHE A 135 1.95 19.72 3.98
N TRP A 136 1.74 18.42 4.13
CA TRP A 136 2.76 17.41 3.90
C TRP A 136 2.94 17.09 2.42
N THR A 137 1.84 16.81 1.72
CA THR A 137 1.88 16.39 0.31
C THR A 137 2.47 17.45 -0.62
N ARG A 138 2.16 18.72 -0.38
CA ARG A 138 2.75 19.83 -1.16
C ARG A 138 4.25 20.00 -0.90
N ARG A 139 4.72 19.75 0.34
CA ARG A 139 6.16 19.80 0.69
C ARG A 139 6.93 18.59 0.17
N MET A 140 6.27 17.46 0.01
CA MET A 140 6.81 16.27 -0.64
C MET A 140 6.69 16.32 -2.18
N ALA A 141 6.17 17.41 -2.74
CA ALA A 141 5.91 17.60 -4.16
C ALA A 141 5.01 16.51 -4.79
N VAL A 142 4.02 16.01 -4.03
CA VAL A 142 3.02 15.07 -4.53
C VAL A 142 2.22 15.74 -5.65
N GLN A 143 2.13 15.10 -6.81
CA GLN A 143 1.45 15.60 -7.99
C GLN A 143 -0.01 15.09 -8.03
N PRO A 144 -0.99 15.97 -8.27
CA PRO A 144 -2.41 15.58 -8.25
C PRO A 144 -2.78 14.76 -9.48
N VAL A 145 -3.49 13.65 -9.25
CA VAL A 145 -4.11 12.82 -10.29
C VAL A 145 -5.62 12.94 -10.15
N VAL A 146 -6.30 13.23 -11.27
CA VAL A 146 -7.75 13.22 -11.36
C VAL A 146 -8.19 11.90 -12.00
N ARG A 147 -9.03 11.14 -11.29
CA ARG A 147 -9.53 9.86 -11.77
C ARG A 147 -10.68 10.07 -12.76
N LYS A 148 -10.88 9.08 -13.64
CA LYS A 148 -11.99 9.10 -14.60
C LYS A 148 -13.37 9.25 -13.93
N ALA A 149 -13.56 8.64 -12.76
CA ALA A 149 -14.80 8.77 -12.00
C ALA A 149 -15.09 10.21 -11.58
N GLU A 150 -14.06 10.96 -11.15
CA GLU A 150 -14.16 12.37 -10.76
C GLU A 150 -14.51 13.26 -11.96
N LEU A 151 -13.95 12.94 -13.12
CA LEU A 151 -14.27 13.62 -14.37
C LEU A 151 -15.72 13.38 -14.78
N LEU A 152 -16.17 12.12 -14.82
CA LEU A 152 -17.50 11.76 -15.32
C LEU A 152 -18.64 12.22 -14.39
N ARG A 153 -18.35 12.39 -13.10
CA ARG A 153 -19.36 12.87 -12.12
C ARG A 153 -19.35 14.39 -11.91
N GLY A 154 -18.75 15.13 -12.82
CA GLY A 154 -18.91 16.58 -12.90
C GLY A 154 -17.95 17.41 -12.05
N GLY A 155 -16.82 16.83 -11.62
CA GLY A 155 -15.81 17.59 -10.89
C GLY A 155 -14.92 18.48 -11.76
N PHE A 156 -14.77 18.16 -13.06
CA PHE A 156 -13.91 18.84 -14.04
C PHE A 156 -14.51 18.84 -15.44
N SER A 157 -14.14 19.81 -16.26
CA SER A 157 -14.24 19.64 -17.70
C SER A 157 -13.21 18.62 -18.18
N GLN A 158 -13.49 17.99 -19.31
CA GLN A 158 -12.58 16.99 -19.90
C GLN A 158 -11.22 17.61 -20.23
N GLU A 159 -11.20 18.83 -20.72
CA GLU A 159 -9.98 19.56 -21.05
C GLU A 159 -9.13 19.89 -19.82
N GLU A 160 -9.73 20.40 -18.76
CA GLU A 160 -9.04 20.69 -17.49
C GLU A 160 -8.41 19.44 -16.88
N ALA A 161 -9.13 18.32 -16.88
CA ALA A 161 -8.62 17.07 -16.38
C ALA A 161 -7.47 16.50 -17.23
N GLN A 162 -7.56 16.61 -18.55
CA GLN A 162 -6.50 16.20 -19.47
C GLN A 162 -5.23 17.06 -19.27
N ASN A 163 -5.37 18.37 -19.17
CA ASN A 163 -4.26 19.29 -18.91
C ASN A 163 -3.60 19.03 -17.57
N LEU A 164 -4.37 18.84 -16.50
CA LEU A 164 -3.84 18.55 -15.18
C LEU A 164 -3.13 17.19 -15.13
N ASN A 165 -3.77 16.15 -15.67
CA ASN A 165 -3.18 14.81 -15.71
C ASN A 165 -1.94 14.77 -16.62
N GLY A 166 -1.96 15.44 -17.77
CA GLY A 166 -0.79 15.57 -18.65
C GLY A 166 0.40 16.22 -17.94
N ARG A 167 0.16 17.34 -17.23
CA ARG A 167 1.18 17.98 -16.39
C ARG A 167 1.72 17.04 -15.31
N THR A 168 0.84 16.31 -14.63
CA THR A 168 1.23 15.35 -13.59
C THR A 168 2.08 14.23 -14.15
N LEU A 169 1.67 13.61 -15.26
CA LEU A 169 2.43 12.54 -15.90
C LEU A 169 3.79 13.03 -16.42
N LEU A 170 3.85 14.26 -16.96
CA LEU A 170 5.12 14.87 -17.38
C LEU A 170 6.06 15.11 -16.18
N ASN A 171 5.55 15.59 -15.05
CA ASN A 171 6.35 15.80 -13.85
C ASN A 171 6.90 14.48 -13.29
N ILE A 172 6.10 13.41 -13.33
CA ILE A 172 6.54 12.07 -12.96
C ILE A 172 7.57 11.55 -13.96
N ALA A 173 7.34 11.71 -15.27
CA ALA A 173 8.26 11.28 -16.31
C ALA A 173 9.63 11.97 -16.19
N ARG A 174 9.66 13.27 -15.93
CA ARG A 174 10.92 14.00 -15.66
C ARG A 174 11.61 13.49 -14.40
N GLY A 175 10.87 13.19 -13.32
CA GLY A 175 11.45 12.57 -12.13
C GLY A 175 12.12 11.24 -12.45
N ILE A 176 11.44 10.38 -13.17
CA ILE A 176 11.96 9.07 -13.58
C ILE A 176 13.18 9.22 -14.50
N SER A 177 13.16 10.14 -15.46
CA SER A 177 14.32 10.38 -16.34
C SER A 177 15.57 10.86 -15.57
N HIS A 178 15.40 11.40 -14.37
CA HIS A 178 16.47 11.84 -13.47
C HIS A 178 16.86 10.81 -12.40
N GLY A 179 16.42 9.55 -12.53
CA GLY A 179 16.78 8.47 -11.61
C GLY A 179 15.86 8.30 -10.40
N HIS A 180 14.78 9.09 -10.28
CA HIS A 180 13.80 8.90 -9.21
C HIS A 180 12.88 7.72 -9.49
N GLY A 181 12.30 7.15 -8.43
CA GLY A 181 11.20 6.21 -8.55
C GLY A 181 9.86 6.92 -8.75
N SER A 182 8.89 6.19 -9.24
CA SER A 182 7.48 6.51 -9.11
C SER A 182 6.67 5.22 -8.98
N ALA A 183 5.50 5.29 -8.34
CA ALA A 183 4.58 4.17 -8.27
C ALA A 183 3.23 4.60 -8.83
N LEU A 184 2.76 3.89 -9.84
CA LEU A 184 1.43 4.04 -10.39
C LEU A 184 0.75 2.68 -10.46
N PHE A 185 -0.52 2.68 -10.15
CA PHE A 185 -1.35 1.48 -10.17
C PHE A 185 -2.10 1.44 -11.51
N PRO A 186 -1.73 0.52 -12.42
CA PRO A 186 -2.32 0.51 -13.76
C PRO A 186 -3.81 0.17 -13.77
N GLU A 187 -4.36 -0.34 -12.69
CA GLU A 187 -5.78 -0.59 -12.51
C GLU A 187 -6.61 0.70 -12.40
N GLY A 188 -5.98 1.78 -11.94
CA GLY A 188 -6.59 3.12 -11.87
C GLY A 188 -7.56 3.34 -10.71
N THR A 189 -7.84 2.30 -9.93
CA THR A 189 -8.64 2.35 -8.69
C THR A 189 -8.22 1.23 -7.76
N ALA A 190 -8.40 1.43 -6.45
CA ALA A 190 -8.32 0.34 -5.49
C ALA A 190 -9.59 -0.53 -5.58
N HIS A 191 -9.46 -1.82 -5.32
CA HIS A 191 -10.55 -2.80 -5.41
C HIS A 191 -10.36 -3.95 -4.42
N ASP A 192 -11.39 -4.79 -4.28
CA ASP A 192 -11.41 -5.93 -3.36
C ASP A 192 -11.37 -7.30 -4.07
N GLU A 193 -10.96 -7.35 -5.34
CA GLU A 193 -10.81 -8.60 -6.08
C GLU A 193 -9.52 -9.35 -5.66
N ALA A 194 -9.54 -10.69 -5.71
CA ALA A 194 -8.37 -11.51 -5.45
C ALA A 194 -7.49 -11.72 -6.70
N HIS A 195 -7.80 -11.04 -7.78
CA HIS A 195 -7.07 -11.00 -9.06
C HIS A 195 -6.96 -9.56 -9.57
N MET A 196 -6.07 -9.36 -10.54
CA MET A 196 -5.96 -8.05 -11.20
C MET A 196 -7.19 -7.74 -12.03
N ILE A 197 -7.63 -6.49 -12.00
CA ILE A 197 -8.60 -5.96 -12.95
C ILE A 197 -7.89 -5.42 -14.20
N ARG A 198 -8.67 -4.92 -15.16
CA ARG A 198 -8.14 -4.43 -16.44
C ARG A 198 -7.12 -3.31 -16.24
N LEU A 199 -5.94 -3.47 -16.86
CA LEU A 199 -4.88 -2.48 -16.79
C LEU A 199 -5.13 -1.28 -17.72
N ARG A 200 -4.97 -0.09 -17.18
CA ARG A 200 -4.94 1.21 -17.88
C ARG A 200 -3.52 1.57 -18.28
N THR A 201 -3.37 2.44 -19.24
CA THR A 201 -2.10 2.71 -19.92
C THR A 201 -1.27 3.86 -19.33
N GLY A 202 -1.72 4.51 -18.26
CA GLY A 202 -1.03 5.65 -17.65
C GLY A 202 0.45 5.42 -17.34
N PRO A 203 0.82 4.35 -16.63
CA PRO A 203 2.22 4.07 -16.31
C PRO A 203 3.10 3.85 -17.55
N MET A 204 2.60 3.17 -18.57
CA MET A 204 3.32 2.90 -19.81
C MET A 204 3.60 4.19 -20.60
N ARG A 205 2.60 5.07 -20.70
CA ARG A 205 2.77 6.41 -21.29
C ARG A 205 3.83 7.21 -20.53
N THR A 206 3.80 7.16 -19.21
CA THR A 206 4.74 7.88 -18.37
C THR A 206 6.17 7.38 -18.53
N VAL A 207 6.40 6.07 -18.55
CA VAL A 207 7.75 5.51 -18.69
C VAL A 207 8.32 5.71 -20.09
N LEU A 208 7.50 5.66 -21.16
CA LEU A 208 7.92 5.98 -22.51
C LEU A 208 8.32 7.46 -22.64
N ALA A 209 7.53 8.36 -22.06
CA ALA A 209 7.88 9.78 -22.00
C ALA A 209 9.17 10.01 -21.21
N ALA A 210 9.35 9.33 -20.08
CA ALA A 210 10.57 9.38 -19.28
C ALA A 210 11.79 8.88 -20.07
N ALA A 211 11.63 7.80 -20.84
CA ALA A 211 12.68 7.25 -21.69
C ALA A 211 13.09 8.22 -22.82
N ALA A 212 12.12 8.87 -23.47
CA ALA A 212 12.39 9.88 -24.47
C ALA A 212 13.16 11.09 -23.89
N ILE A 213 12.76 11.56 -22.71
CA ILE A 213 13.45 12.67 -22.01
C ILE A 213 14.87 12.22 -21.63
N ALA A 214 15.02 11.05 -21.01
CA ALA A 214 16.32 10.51 -20.60
C ALA A 214 17.28 10.39 -21.80
N HIS A 215 16.79 9.87 -22.94
CA HIS A 215 17.60 9.75 -24.16
C HIS A 215 18.06 11.10 -24.69
N VAL A 216 17.16 12.11 -24.76
CA VAL A 216 17.51 13.45 -25.24
C VAL A 216 18.51 14.14 -24.31
N GLU A 217 18.41 13.89 -23.00
CA GLU A 217 19.33 14.44 -21.99
C GLU A 217 20.60 13.60 -21.79
N GLY A 218 20.80 12.52 -22.54
CA GLY A 218 21.97 11.64 -22.42
C GLY A 218 22.03 10.85 -21.09
N ARG A 219 20.88 10.57 -20.49
CA ARG A 219 20.74 9.82 -19.23
C ARG A 219 20.41 8.34 -19.47
N PRO A 220 20.68 7.46 -18.50
CA PRO A 220 20.25 6.06 -18.58
C PRO A 220 18.74 5.93 -18.79
N LEU A 221 18.32 5.03 -19.69
CA LEU A 221 16.92 4.78 -19.95
C LEU A 221 16.27 4.12 -18.71
N PRO A 222 15.06 4.56 -18.32
CA PRO A 222 14.34 4.00 -17.18
C PRO A 222 13.83 2.59 -17.47
N HIS A 223 13.30 1.97 -16.44
CA HIS A 223 12.66 0.67 -16.55
C HIS A 223 11.27 0.65 -15.88
N LEU A 224 10.43 -0.25 -16.34
CA LEU A 224 9.13 -0.56 -15.78
C LEU A 224 9.30 -1.75 -14.83
N VAL A 225 8.88 -1.63 -13.58
CA VAL A 225 9.08 -2.65 -12.54
C VAL A 225 7.72 -3.21 -12.10
N PRO A 226 7.41 -4.48 -12.37
CA PRO A 226 6.24 -5.12 -11.79
C PRO A 226 6.47 -5.35 -10.30
N VAL A 227 5.49 -5.01 -9.45
CA VAL A 227 5.61 -5.14 -8.00
C VAL A 227 4.43 -5.93 -7.43
N GLY A 228 4.72 -7.01 -6.73
CA GLY A 228 3.76 -7.78 -5.94
C GLY A 228 3.60 -7.19 -4.55
N LEU A 229 2.36 -6.99 -4.13
CA LEU A 229 2.01 -6.52 -2.79
C LEU A 229 1.22 -7.60 -2.07
N HIS A 230 1.78 -8.10 -0.97
CA HIS A 230 1.22 -9.22 -0.24
C HIS A 230 0.97 -8.82 1.21
N PHE A 231 -0.29 -8.63 1.56
CA PHE A 231 -0.73 -8.40 2.93
C PHE A 231 -1.39 -9.68 3.46
N ARG A 232 -1.04 -10.11 4.68
CA ARG A 232 -1.65 -11.30 5.29
C ARG A 232 -3.15 -11.10 5.46
N VAL A 233 -3.53 -10.04 6.16
CA VAL A 233 -4.91 -9.57 6.25
C VAL A 233 -4.91 -8.05 6.00
N ARG A 234 -5.43 -7.63 4.86
CA ARG A 234 -5.31 -6.25 4.36
C ARG A 234 -5.87 -5.20 5.31
N HIS A 235 -6.99 -5.49 5.97
CA HIS A 235 -7.74 -4.56 6.80
C HIS A 235 -7.44 -4.67 8.30
N HIS A 236 -6.46 -5.49 8.70
CA HIS A 236 -6.06 -5.61 10.08
C HIS A 236 -4.87 -4.72 10.42
N PHE A 237 -4.92 -4.13 11.61
CA PHE A 237 -3.78 -3.51 12.25
C PHE A 237 -2.78 -4.61 12.67
N ARG A 238 -1.49 -4.32 12.64
CA ARG A 238 -0.41 -5.28 12.97
C ARG A 238 -0.38 -6.51 12.06
N THR A 239 -0.70 -6.33 10.78
CA THR A 239 -0.56 -7.39 9.77
C THR A 239 0.87 -7.55 9.27
N ASP A 240 1.18 -8.70 8.71
CA ASP A 240 2.43 -8.91 7.98
C ASP A 240 2.26 -8.44 6.52
N ALA A 241 3.29 -7.76 6.00
CA ALA A 241 3.35 -7.31 4.61
C ALA A 241 4.67 -7.73 3.95
N HIS A 242 4.60 -8.05 2.67
CA HIS A 242 5.76 -8.38 1.84
C HIS A 242 5.64 -7.70 0.48
N VAL A 243 6.72 -7.04 0.03
CA VAL A 243 6.82 -6.36 -1.25
C VAL A 243 7.81 -7.11 -2.13
N GLU A 244 7.34 -7.58 -3.27
CA GLU A 244 8.15 -8.36 -4.21
C GLU A 244 8.40 -7.53 -5.48
N TYR A 245 9.65 -7.15 -5.71
CA TYR A 245 10.07 -6.49 -6.94
C TYR A 245 10.42 -7.55 -7.98
N GLY A 246 9.62 -7.63 -9.03
CA GLY A 246 9.84 -8.53 -10.15
C GLY A 246 10.98 -8.07 -11.08
N ASP A 247 11.30 -8.86 -12.08
CA ASP A 247 12.34 -8.54 -13.05
C ASP A 247 11.98 -7.26 -13.81
N PRO A 248 12.86 -6.24 -13.80
CA PRO A 248 12.61 -4.99 -14.53
C PRO A 248 12.40 -5.23 -16.02
N ILE A 249 11.47 -4.52 -16.60
CA ILE A 249 11.22 -4.47 -18.04
C ILE A 249 11.96 -3.25 -18.57
N PRO A 250 13.09 -3.44 -19.29
CA PRO A 250 13.84 -2.31 -19.83
C PRO A 250 13.03 -1.66 -20.95
N VAL A 251 12.99 -0.35 -20.98
CA VAL A 251 12.55 0.42 -22.15
C VAL A 251 13.76 0.56 -23.07
N LYS A 252 13.64 0.06 -24.30
CA LYS A 252 14.69 0.16 -25.31
C LYS A 252 14.50 1.41 -26.16
N LEU A 253 15.58 1.85 -26.82
CA LEU A 253 15.50 3.00 -27.70
C LEU A 253 14.53 2.79 -28.85
N ASP A 254 14.49 1.56 -29.39
CA ASP A 254 13.57 1.18 -30.47
C ASP A 254 12.09 1.19 -30.06
N ASP A 255 11.82 1.12 -28.75
CA ASP A 255 10.46 1.23 -28.23
C ASP A 255 9.98 2.70 -28.16
N ILE A 256 10.90 3.69 -28.36
CA ILE A 256 10.59 5.10 -28.25
C ILE A 256 10.26 5.65 -29.65
N PRO A 257 9.04 6.10 -29.87
CA PRO A 257 8.63 6.62 -31.19
C PRO A 257 9.41 7.86 -31.59
N ALA A 258 9.73 7.98 -32.88
CA ALA A 258 10.54 9.08 -33.41
C ALA A 258 9.88 10.46 -33.26
N ASP A 259 8.55 10.51 -33.38
CA ASP A 259 7.75 11.73 -33.18
C ASP A 259 7.77 12.19 -31.70
N LEU A 260 7.75 11.28 -30.75
CA LEU A 260 7.92 11.58 -29.33
C LEU A 260 9.32 12.15 -29.04
N LEU A 261 10.37 11.55 -29.62
CA LEU A 261 11.73 12.08 -29.51
C LEU A 261 11.84 13.49 -30.12
N ALA A 262 11.22 13.71 -31.26
CA ALA A 262 11.20 15.02 -31.90
C ALA A 262 10.42 16.05 -31.08
N ALA A 263 9.31 15.68 -30.45
CA ALA A 263 8.56 16.56 -29.55
C ALA A 263 9.38 16.93 -28.32
N VAL A 264 10.02 15.99 -27.67
CA VAL A 264 10.89 16.26 -26.50
C VAL A 264 12.06 17.19 -26.88
N LYS A 265 12.69 17.00 -28.03
CA LYS A 265 13.75 17.88 -28.52
C LYS A 265 13.28 19.33 -28.75
N ARG A 266 12.02 19.54 -29.10
CA ARG A 266 11.39 20.85 -29.20
C ARG A 266 10.87 21.41 -27.89
N ASN A 267 11.04 20.64 -26.79
CA ASN A 267 10.47 20.94 -25.47
C ASN A 267 8.93 21.02 -25.51
N ASP A 268 8.31 20.21 -26.34
CA ASP A 268 6.89 20.08 -26.52
C ASP A 268 6.40 18.75 -25.96
N TRP A 269 5.13 18.66 -25.53
CA TRP A 269 4.53 17.40 -25.08
C TRP A 269 3.80 16.72 -26.23
N SER A 270 4.11 15.43 -26.46
CA SER A 270 3.35 14.56 -27.32
C SER A 270 2.98 13.30 -26.57
N GLU A 271 1.75 12.83 -26.75
CA GLU A 271 1.36 11.54 -26.18
C GLU A 271 2.08 10.39 -26.91
N PRO A 272 2.65 9.43 -26.17
CA PRO A 272 3.23 8.24 -26.77
C PRO A 272 2.20 7.48 -27.62
N PRO A 273 2.56 6.96 -28.79
CA PRO A 273 1.67 6.19 -29.66
C PRO A 273 1.05 5.00 -28.96
N ALA A 274 -0.21 4.76 -29.27
CA ALA A 274 -1.02 3.70 -28.65
C ALA A 274 -0.40 2.30 -28.82
N GLU A 275 0.27 2.03 -29.94
CA GLU A 275 0.92 0.75 -30.20
C GLU A 275 2.06 0.46 -29.22
N ALA A 276 3.02 1.37 -29.06
CA ALA A 276 4.13 1.21 -28.12
C ALA A 276 3.63 1.08 -26.67
N VAL A 277 2.62 1.87 -26.30
CA VAL A 277 1.98 1.81 -25.00
C VAL A 277 1.32 0.46 -24.76
N THR A 278 0.64 -0.08 -25.75
CA THR A 278 -0.04 -1.39 -25.70
C THR A 278 0.98 -2.52 -25.60
N ALA A 279 2.07 -2.49 -26.36
CA ALA A 279 3.13 -3.48 -26.30
C ALA A 279 3.76 -3.58 -24.90
N LEU A 280 4.02 -2.43 -24.24
CA LEU A 280 4.52 -2.41 -22.85
C LEU A 280 3.47 -2.95 -21.86
N ARG A 281 2.20 -2.60 -22.02
CA ARG A 281 1.11 -3.14 -21.18
C ARG A 281 1.04 -4.67 -21.32
N ASP A 282 1.11 -5.17 -22.52
CA ASP A 282 1.00 -6.62 -22.80
C ASP A 282 2.24 -7.38 -22.27
N THR A 283 3.40 -6.73 -22.25
CA THR A 283 4.60 -7.25 -21.59
C THR A 283 4.49 -7.23 -20.06
N LEU A 284 3.92 -6.17 -19.48
CA LEU A 284 3.75 -6.03 -18.03
C LEU A 284 2.70 -7.00 -17.47
N THR A 285 1.57 -7.17 -18.18
CA THR A 285 0.40 -7.90 -17.68
C THR A 285 0.73 -9.29 -17.15
N PRO A 286 1.37 -10.20 -17.90
CA PRO A 286 1.68 -11.54 -17.38
C PRO A 286 2.68 -11.52 -16.24
N ARG A 287 3.66 -10.60 -16.26
CA ARG A 287 4.66 -10.48 -15.20
C ARG A 287 4.04 -9.99 -13.89
N LEU A 288 3.16 -8.99 -13.96
CA LEU A 288 2.46 -8.49 -12.79
C LEU A 288 1.45 -9.50 -12.25
N ARG A 289 0.70 -10.18 -13.15
CA ARG A 289 -0.24 -11.25 -12.79
C ARG A 289 0.44 -12.35 -11.98
N ARG A 290 1.64 -12.75 -12.36
CA ARG A 290 2.42 -13.76 -11.66
C ARG A 290 2.75 -13.37 -10.22
N LEU A 291 2.92 -12.06 -9.94
CA LEU A 291 3.22 -11.51 -8.63
C LEU A 291 1.98 -11.26 -7.76
N THR A 292 0.77 -11.51 -8.27
CA THR A 292 -0.47 -11.38 -7.52
C THR A 292 -1.00 -12.75 -7.10
N PRO A 293 -1.99 -12.85 -6.20
CA PRO A 293 -2.65 -14.11 -5.92
C PRO A 293 -3.27 -14.74 -7.17
N ASP A 294 -3.88 -13.91 -8.04
CA ASP A 294 -4.52 -14.31 -9.29
C ASP A 294 -5.53 -15.45 -9.08
N LEU A 295 -6.49 -15.24 -8.19
CA LEU A 295 -7.52 -16.19 -7.75
C LEU A 295 -8.90 -15.57 -7.91
N VAL A 296 -9.94 -16.41 -7.98
CA VAL A 296 -11.32 -15.92 -8.13
C VAL A 296 -11.77 -15.22 -6.85
N THR A 297 -11.44 -15.79 -5.68
CA THR A 297 -11.91 -15.29 -4.39
C THR A 297 -10.81 -15.27 -3.32
N TRP A 298 -11.03 -14.49 -2.28
CA TRP A 298 -10.17 -14.49 -1.08
C TRP A 298 -10.27 -15.79 -0.27
N ASP A 299 -11.39 -16.52 -0.37
CA ASP A 299 -11.57 -17.85 0.23
C ASP A 299 -10.60 -18.85 -0.42
N GLU A 300 -10.52 -18.84 -1.74
CA GLU A 300 -9.59 -19.67 -2.48
C GLU A 300 -8.13 -19.37 -2.10
N ARG A 301 -7.80 -18.10 -1.85
CA ARG A 301 -6.48 -17.73 -1.32
C ARG A 301 -6.24 -18.33 0.07
N ARG A 302 -7.23 -18.28 0.97
CA ARG A 302 -7.12 -18.90 2.30
C ARG A 302 -6.92 -20.41 2.21
N ALA A 303 -7.64 -21.08 1.31
CA ALA A 303 -7.49 -22.49 1.04
C ALA A 303 -6.06 -22.83 0.56
N LEU A 304 -5.51 -22.07 -0.37
CA LEU A 304 -4.13 -22.24 -0.84
C LEU A 304 -3.09 -22.08 0.27
N HIS A 305 -3.22 -21.07 1.12
CA HIS A 305 -2.32 -20.90 2.26
C HIS A 305 -2.44 -22.06 3.25
N ALA A 306 -3.64 -22.54 3.53
CA ALA A 306 -3.84 -23.73 4.37
C ALA A 306 -3.17 -24.97 3.75
N LEU A 307 -3.35 -25.20 2.45
CA LEU A 307 -2.70 -26.30 1.71
C LEU A 307 -1.19 -26.21 1.79
N ALA A 308 -0.63 -25.02 1.53
CA ALA A 308 0.82 -24.75 1.61
C ALA A 308 1.37 -25.09 3.01
N HIS A 309 0.68 -24.69 4.08
CA HIS A 309 1.07 -25.04 5.44
C HIS A 309 1.01 -26.54 5.72
N VAL A 310 -0.02 -27.24 5.25
CA VAL A 310 -0.16 -28.70 5.41
C VAL A 310 0.99 -29.42 4.67
N ARG A 311 1.25 -29.06 3.41
CA ARG A 311 2.30 -29.69 2.62
C ARG A 311 3.68 -29.41 3.19
N ALA A 312 3.98 -28.18 3.56
CA ALA A 312 5.25 -27.79 4.14
C ALA A 312 5.55 -28.56 5.44
N ARG A 313 4.56 -28.73 6.32
CA ARG A 313 4.74 -29.53 7.54
C ARG A 313 4.94 -31.02 7.27
N ARG A 314 4.21 -31.58 6.33
CA ARG A 314 4.41 -32.98 5.90
C ARG A 314 5.81 -33.25 5.34
N GLN A 315 6.43 -32.21 4.78
CA GLN A 315 7.81 -32.24 4.28
C GLN A 315 8.84 -31.85 5.35
N HIS A 316 8.44 -31.64 6.60
CA HIS A 316 9.28 -31.13 7.70
C HIS A 316 9.95 -29.79 7.41
N ARG A 317 9.30 -28.93 6.60
CA ARG A 317 9.76 -27.58 6.21
C ARG A 317 8.71 -26.54 6.60
N PRO A 318 8.51 -26.23 7.89
CA PRO A 318 7.52 -25.27 8.31
C PRO A 318 7.85 -23.89 7.70
N LEU A 319 6.80 -23.13 7.38
CA LEU A 319 6.93 -21.80 6.80
C LEU A 319 7.17 -20.79 7.94
N PRO A 320 8.38 -20.17 8.01
CA PRO A 320 8.76 -19.36 9.17
C PRO A 320 8.18 -17.95 9.15
N ASP A 321 7.90 -17.40 7.98
CA ASP A 321 7.50 -16.02 7.79
C ASP A 321 6.48 -15.86 6.66
N TRP A 322 5.95 -14.64 6.53
CA TRP A 322 4.93 -14.32 5.53
C TRP A 322 5.42 -14.48 4.10
N LYS A 323 6.67 -14.12 3.82
CA LYS A 323 7.30 -14.34 2.50
C LYS A 323 7.24 -15.82 2.12
N SER A 324 7.72 -16.69 2.99
CA SER A 324 7.71 -18.15 2.77
C SER A 324 6.30 -18.70 2.52
N GLU A 325 5.31 -18.17 3.24
CA GLU A 325 3.91 -18.55 3.04
C GLU A 325 3.39 -18.12 1.67
N VAL A 326 3.69 -16.89 1.23
CA VAL A 326 3.29 -16.38 -0.09
C VAL A 326 3.92 -17.21 -1.21
N MET A 327 5.23 -17.50 -1.10
CA MET A 327 5.94 -18.32 -2.11
C MET A 327 5.40 -19.75 -2.17
N ALA A 328 5.14 -20.35 -1.01
CA ALA A 328 4.58 -21.70 -0.95
C ALA A 328 3.16 -21.75 -1.51
N ALA A 329 2.30 -20.79 -1.17
CA ALA A 329 0.94 -20.72 -1.72
C ALA A 329 0.95 -20.49 -3.25
N ARG A 330 1.87 -19.67 -3.76
CA ARG A 330 2.06 -19.48 -5.21
C ARG A 330 2.49 -20.78 -5.89
N ALA A 331 3.44 -21.52 -5.32
CA ALA A 331 3.88 -22.81 -5.86
C ALA A 331 2.71 -23.81 -5.92
N GLU A 332 1.84 -23.83 -4.91
CA GLU A 332 0.64 -24.66 -4.91
C GLU A 332 -0.35 -24.25 -6.01
N ARG A 333 -0.58 -22.94 -6.18
CA ARG A 333 -1.40 -22.41 -7.26
C ARG A 333 -0.89 -22.85 -8.63
N ASP A 334 0.42 -22.65 -8.86
CA ASP A 334 1.03 -22.91 -10.14
C ASP A 334 1.09 -24.43 -10.45
N ALA A 335 1.16 -25.29 -9.44
CA ALA A 335 1.07 -26.73 -9.58
C ALA A 335 -0.36 -27.23 -9.86
N LEU A 336 -1.38 -26.49 -9.47
CA LEU A 336 -2.79 -26.84 -9.69
C LEU A 336 -3.33 -26.32 -11.01
N ARG A 337 -2.70 -25.30 -11.60
CA ARG A 337 -3.06 -24.78 -12.90
C ARG A 337 -2.37 -25.61 -13.98
N THR A 338 -3.17 -26.07 -14.95
CA THR A 338 -2.63 -26.59 -16.21
C THR A 338 -1.96 -25.44 -16.97
N ALA A 339 -0.87 -25.75 -17.67
CA ALA A 339 0.01 -24.78 -18.33
C ALA A 339 -0.60 -24.11 -19.58
N GLU A 340 -1.91 -24.08 -19.72
CA GLU A 340 -2.55 -23.29 -20.76
C GLU A 340 -2.38 -21.81 -20.42
N ASP A 341 -1.63 -21.11 -21.25
CA ASP A 341 -1.42 -19.68 -21.16
C ASP A 341 -2.79 -18.98 -21.21
N ARG A 342 -3.20 -18.48 -20.06
CA ARG A 342 -4.40 -17.67 -19.95
C ARG A 342 -4.26 -16.45 -20.88
N ALA A 343 -5.23 -16.25 -21.74
CA ALA A 343 -5.25 -15.11 -22.67
C ALA A 343 -5.03 -13.79 -21.89
N LEU A 344 -4.28 -12.87 -22.48
CA LEU A 344 -4.01 -11.54 -21.88
C LEU A 344 -5.30 -10.80 -21.49
N GLU A 345 -6.34 -11.00 -22.29
CA GLU A 345 -7.65 -10.38 -22.13
C GLU A 345 -8.52 -11.02 -21.06
N ALA A 346 -8.22 -12.27 -20.66
CA ALA A 346 -8.97 -12.95 -19.60
C ALA A 346 -8.62 -12.33 -18.24
N ILE A 347 -9.50 -11.48 -17.73
CA ILE A 347 -9.32 -10.75 -16.46
C ILE A 347 -9.53 -11.70 -15.28
N VAL A 348 -10.64 -12.42 -15.26
CA VAL A 348 -10.98 -13.34 -14.18
C VAL A 348 -10.29 -14.68 -14.41
N PRO A 349 -9.55 -15.21 -13.41
CA PRO A 349 -8.96 -16.54 -13.50
C PRO A 349 -10.02 -17.63 -13.42
N GLU A 350 -9.69 -18.83 -13.90
CA GLU A 350 -10.50 -20.00 -13.62
C GLU A 350 -10.35 -20.42 -12.16
N PRO A 351 -11.43 -20.89 -11.52
CA PRO A 351 -11.38 -21.44 -10.18
C PRO A 351 -10.41 -22.62 -10.10
N LEU A 352 -9.67 -22.71 -8.98
CA LEU A 352 -8.86 -23.89 -8.70
C LEU A 352 -9.77 -25.06 -8.32
N SER A 353 -9.66 -26.17 -9.03
CA SER A 353 -10.46 -27.37 -8.76
C SER A 353 -9.57 -28.57 -8.54
N SER A 354 -9.59 -29.11 -7.33
CA SER A 354 -8.96 -30.38 -6.98
C SER A 354 -9.45 -30.87 -5.63
N PRO A 355 -9.46 -32.19 -5.36
CA PRO A 355 -9.80 -32.71 -4.02
C PRO A 355 -8.91 -32.13 -2.89
N ALA A 356 -7.68 -31.72 -3.22
CA ALA A 356 -6.77 -31.12 -2.26
C ALA A 356 -7.19 -29.70 -1.87
N ILE A 357 -7.65 -28.90 -2.84
CA ILE A 357 -8.16 -27.56 -2.61
C ILE A 357 -9.48 -27.58 -1.84
N ASP A 358 -10.39 -28.50 -2.16
CA ASP A 358 -11.67 -28.65 -1.47
C ASP A 358 -11.47 -29.01 0.01
N ALA A 359 -10.54 -29.95 0.28
CA ALA A 359 -10.17 -30.31 1.64
C ALA A 359 -9.47 -29.14 2.38
N ALA A 360 -8.65 -28.38 1.70
CA ALA A 360 -7.96 -27.21 2.24
C ALA A 360 -8.94 -26.05 2.54
N ASP A 361 -9.94 -25.82 1.69
CA ASP A 361 -11.00 -24.85 1.94
C ASP A 361 -11.81 -25.21 3.18
N ALA A 362 -12.22 -26.49 3.30
CA ALA A 362 -12.91 -26.97 4.49
C ALA A 362 -12.07 -26.81 5.78
N LEU A 363 -10.74 -27.02 5.69
CA LEU A 363 -9.82 -26.79 6.80
C LEU A 363 -9.71 -25.29 7.10
N ALA A 364 -9.51 -24.45 6.10
CA ALA A 364 -9.36 -23.02 6.25
C ALA A 364 -10.58 -22.38 6.91
N ARG A 365 -11.79 -22.74 6.48
CA ARG A 365 -13.06 -22.28 7.10
C ARG A 365 -13.19 -22.71 8.56
N ARG A 366 -12.77 -23.92 8.91
CA ARG A 366 -12.78 -24.40 10.31
C ARG A 366 -11.79 -23.61 11.17
N LEU A 367 -10.60 -23.36 10.67
CA LEU A 367 -9.60 -22.56 11.37
C LEU A 367 -10.11 -21.11 11.56
N GLU A 368 -10.63 -20.50 10.51
CA GLU A 368 -11.14 -19.12 10.55
C GLU A 368 -12.32 -18.95 11.54
N ALA A 369 -13.22 -19.94 11.63
CA ALA A 369 -14.32 -19.93 12.58
C ALA A 369 -13.85 -19.82 14.05
N HIS A 370 -12.60 -20.18 14.32
CA HIS A 370 -11.95 -20.08 15.62
C HIS A 370 -10.89 -18.97 15.71
N GLY A 371 -10.77 -18.12 14.68
CA GLY A 371 -9.76 -17.07 14.61
C GLY A 371 -8.33 -17.60 14.42
N LEU A 372 -8.20 -18.82 13.87
CA LEU A 372 -6.94 -19.52 13.62
C LEU A 372 -6.61 -19.54 12.12
N ASP A 373 -5.36 -19.83 11.79
CA ASP A 373 -4.91 -20.06 10.42
C ASP A 373 -3.90 -21.23 10.31
N GLY A 374 -3.30 -21.41 9.14
CA GLY A 374 -2.36 -22.49 8.89
C GLY A 374 -1.12 -22.49 9.81
N ARG A 375 -0.77 -21.37 10.44
CA ARG A 375 0.35 -21.28 11.40
C ARG A 375 0.07 -22.04 12.71
N ASP A 376 -1.20 -22.15 13.06
CA ASP A 376 -1.65 -22.77 14.30
C ASP A 376 -1.68 -24.30 14.22
N LEU A 377 -1.44 -24.88 13.05
CA LEU A 377 -1.31 -26.31 12.88
C LEU A 377 -0.06 -26.84 13.60
N ASP A 378 -0.13 -28.05 14.12
CA ASP A 378 1.01 -28.75 14.72
C ASP A 378 2.05 -29.20 13.66
N ALA A 379 3.16 -29.77 14.11
CA ALA A 379 4.23 -30.22 13.22
C ALA A 379 3.80 -31.31 12.22
N THR A 380 2.72 -32.03 12.49
CA THR A 380 2.21 -33.12 11.65
C THR A 380 1.07 -32.65 10.73
N ALA A 381 0.58 -31.45 10.91
CA ALA A 381 -0.62 -30.88 10.28
C ALA A 381 -1.91 -31.72 10.52
N ARG A 382 -1.93 -32.50 11.59
CA ARG A 382 -3.09 -33.32 11.98
C ARG A 382 -3.90 -32.72 13.13
N GLY A 383 -3.30 -31.76 13.85
CA GLY A 383 -3.92 -31.08 14.98
C GLY A 383 -3.45 -29.64 15.09
N LEU A 384 -3.85 -29.00 16.19
CA LEU A 384 -3.43 -27.64 16.51
C LEU A 384 -2.17 -27.66 17.37
N ARG A 385 -1.33 -26.66 17.18
CA ARG A 385 -0.13 -26.43 17.98
C ARG A 385 -0.53 -26.19 19.43
N ARG A 386 -0.01 -27.03 20.33
CA ARG A 386 -0.18 -26.80 21.77
C ARG A 386 0.92 -25.85 22.27
N ASN A 387 0.52 -24.87 23.06
CA ASN A 387 1.48 -24.05 23.77
C ASN A 387 2.23 -24.92 24.78
N THR A 388 3.56 -24.85 24.76
CA THR A 388 4.34 -25.49 25.79
C THR A 388 4.13 -24.74 27.12
N PRO A 389 4.20 -25.42 28.29
CA PRO A 389 4.11 -24.76 29.59
C PRO A 389 5.11 -23.59 29.72
N THR A 390 6.32 -23.74 29.18
CA THR A 390 7.37 -22.72 29.18
C THR A 390 6.98 -21.50 28.33
N ALA A 391 6.37 -21.71 27.14
CA ALA A 391 5.87 -20.62 26.31
C ALA A 391 4.70 -19.88 26.98
N THR A 392 3.81 -20.61 27.66
CA THR A 392 2.69 -20.02 28.41
C THR A 392 3.22 -19.19 29.59
N LEU A 393 4.17 -19.74 30.38
CA LEU A 393 4.79 -19.03 31.48
C LEU A 393 5.56 -17.77 31.01
N GLY A 394 6.29 -17.89 29.90
CA GLY A 394 6.97 -16.75 29.27
C GLY A 394 5.99 -15.68 28.78
N GLY A 395 4.84 -16.07 28.27
CA GLY A 395 3.74 -15.15 27.91
C GLY A 395 3.17 -14.41 29.12
N LEU A 396 2.89 -15.16 30.21
CA LEU A 396 2.41 -14.58 31.46
C LEU A 396 3.44 -13.63 32.10
N ALA A 397 4.73 -13.98 32.08
CA ALA A 397 5.80 -13.13 32.60
C ALA A 397 5.89 -11.82 31.77
N ARG A 398 5.78 -11.89 30.43
CA ARG A 398 5.73 -10.68 29.58
C ARG A 398 4.49 -9.84 29.89
N MET A 399 3.30 -10.46 30.03
CA MET A 399 2.10 -9.72 30.42
C MET A 399 2.27 -9.01 31.76
N ALA A 400 2.82 -9.67 32.76
CA ALA A 400 3.08 -9.08 34.08
C ALA A 400 4.06 -7.90 33.97
N LEU A 401 5.11 -8.01 33.15
CA LEU A 401 6.08 -6.95 32.90
C LEU A 401 5.44 -5.72 32.23
N PHE A 402 4.52 -5.94 31.29
CA PHE A 402 3.85 -4.84 30.55
C PHE A 402 2.61 -4.30 31.27
N LEU A 403 2.09 -4.99 32.28
CA LEU A 403 0.88 -4.58 33.01
C LEU A 403 0.96 -3.14 33.57
N PRO A 404 2.07 -2.68 34.17
CA PRO A 404 2.19 -1.30 34.63
C PRO A 404 2.13 -0.25 33.51
N LEU A 405 2.55 -0.61 32.29
CA LEU A 405 2.53 0.28 31.12
C LEU A 405 1.18 0.26 30.38
N LEU A 406 0.30 -0.69 30.71
CA LEU A 406 -0.99 -0.87 30.05
C LEU A 406 -1.87 0.39 30.07
N PRO A 407 -2.01 1.16 31.17
CA PRO A 407 -2.80 2.39 31.15
C PRO A 407 -2.24 3.44 30.18
N VAL A 408 -0.93 3.60 30.12
CA VAL A 408 -0.24 4.53 29.21
C VAL A 408 -0.46 4.10 27.74
N PHE A 409 -0.32 2.81 27.46
CA PHE A 409 -0.56 2.24 26.15
C PHE A 409 -2.03 2.41 25.74
N LEU A 410 -2.98 2.14 26.61
CA LEU A 410 -4.41 2.30 26.33
C LEU A 410 -4.79 3.76 26.08
N LEU A 411 -4.22 4.71 26.80
CA LEU A 411 -4.46 6.13 26.57
C LEU A 411 -3.85 6.61 25.25
N SER A 412 -2.62 6.20 24.94
CA SER A 412 -1.90 6.65 23.75
C SER A 412 -2.37 5.92 22.48
N MET A 413 -2.32 4.59 22.47
CA MET A 413 -2.62 3.77 21.28
C MET A 413 -4.10 3.38 21.20
N GLY A 414 -4.78 3.20 22.33
CA GLY A 414 -6.19 2.83 22.36
C GLY A 414 -7.08 3.91 21.75
N ILE A 415 -6.83 5.18 22.04
CA ILE A 415 -7.57 6.31 21.44
C ILE A 415 -7.38 6.31 19.91
N GLN A 416 -6.14 6.20 19.45
CA GLN A 416 -5.83 6.18 18.00
C GLN A 416 -6.48 5.01 17.28
N SER A 417 -6.35 3.81 17.85
CA SER A 417 -6.92 2.59 17.27
C SER A 417 -8.44 2.65 17.22
N THR A 418 -9.07 3.16 18.28
CA THR A 418 -10.53 3.32 18.33
C THR A 418 -11.03 4.32 17.29
N LEU A 419 -10.38 5.49 17.18
CA LEU A 419 -10.71 6.48 16.17
C LEU A 419 -10.53 5.94 14.75
N GLY A 420 -9.42 5.27 14.48
CA GLY A 420 -9.15 4.61 13.20
C GLY A 420 -10.20 3.57 12.87
N TYR A 421 -10.56 2.73 13.83
CA TYR A 421 -11.59 1.70 13.69
C TYR A 421 -12.98 2.31 13.40
N VAL A 422 -13.41 3.26 14.20
CA VAL A 422 -14.72 3.93 14.03
C VAL A 422 -14.80 4.62 12.67
N LYS A 423 -13.74 5.36 12.28
CA LYS A 423 -13.71 6.06 11.00
C LYS A 423 -13.56 5.11 9.81
N GLY A 424 -12.75 4.07 9.94
CA GLY A 424 -12.61 3.05 8.91
C GLY A 424 -13.90 2.26 8.65
N ASN A 425 -14.74 2.07 9.68
CA ASN A 425 -16.02 1.39 9.54
C ASN A 425 -17.17 2.32 9.11
N SER A 426 -17.02 3.63 9.27
CA SER A 426 -18.01 4.63 8.88
C SER A 426 -17.71 5.31 7.53
N THR A 427 -16.68 4.84 6.81
CA THR A 427 -16.36 5.37 5.50
C THR A 427 -17.31 4.84 4.43
N ASP A 428 -17.58 5.68 3.44
CA ASP A 428 -18.24 5.32 2.19
C ASP A 428 -17.27 4.68 1.16
N GLU A 429 -16.00 4.54 1.51
CA GLU A 429 -14.98 3.81 0.75
C GLU A 429 -14.97 2.32 1.18
N GLY A 430 -14.55 1.42 0.29
CA GLY A 430 -14.55 -0.03 0.53
C GLY A 430 -13.57 -0.53 1.61
N VAL A 431 -13.50 -1.85 1.77
CA VAL A 431 -12.60 -2.53 2.73
C VAL A 431 -11.13 -2.21 2.44
N ASP A 432 -10.79 -1.97 1.18
CA ASP A 432 -9.47 -1.54 0.70
C ASP A 432 -8.99 -0.22 1.32
N ALA A 433 -9.91 0.70 1.65
CA ALA A 433 -9.58 1.99 2.28
C ALA A 433 -9.45 1.93 3.81
N ARG A 434 -9.98 0.91 4.47
CA ARG A 434 -10.05 0.82 5.94
C ARG A 434 -8.69 1.02 6.61
N THR A 435 -7.64 0.36 6.12
CA THR A 435 -6.28 0.46 6.66
C THR A 435 -5.71 1.86 6.50
N THR A 436 -6.10 2.58 5.44
CA THR A 436 -5.75 3.99 5.25
C THR A 436 -6.23 4.85 6.41
N TYR A 437 -7.46 4.64 6.87
CA TYR A 437 -7.99 5.38 8.02
C TYR A 437 -7.23 5.04 9.30
N HIS A 438 -6.95 3.77 9.57
CA HIS A 438 -6.12 3.38 10.71
C HIS A 438 -4.78 4.09 10.68
N PHE A 439 -4.09 4.07 9.55
CA PHE A 439 -2.78 4.68 9.38
C PHE A 439 -2.82 6.21 9.53
N VAL A 440 -3.76 6.88 8.88
CA VAL A 440 -3.91 8.33 8.91
C VAL A 440 -4.24 8.81 10.32
N PHE A 441 -5.14 8.12 11.02
CA PHE A 441 -5.47 8.47 12.40
C PHE A 441 -4.30 8.18 13.35
N ALA A 442 -3.59 7.07 13.19
CA ALA A 442 -2.39 6.80 13.98
C ALA A 442 -1.34 7.90 13.78
N LEU A 443 -1.12 8.34 12.52
CA LEU A 443 -0.13 9.37 12.22
C LEU A 443 -0.50 10.74 12.80
N PHE A 444 -1.72 11.21 12.59
CA PHE A 444 -2.10 12.57 13.01
C PHE A 444 -2.55 12.65 14.47
N ALA A 445 -3.22 11.64 14.98
CA ALA A 445 -3.60 11.60 16.38
C ALA A 445 -2.36 11.48 17.30
N SER A 446 -1.31 10.77 16.88
CA SER A 446 -0.07 10.68 17.66
C SER A 446 0.56 12.06 17.89
N MET A 447 0.46 12.98 16.95
CA MET A 447 1.00 14.35 17.11
C MET A 447 0.31 15.15 18.21
N ILE A 448 -0.88 14.77 18.62
CA ILE A 448 -1.68 15.44 19.66
C ILE A 448 -1.71 14.58 20.93
N VAL A 449 -2.10 13.31 20.78
CA VAL A 449 -2.33 12.41 21.92
C VAL A 449 -1.02 12.10 22.67
N TRP A 450 0.06 11.83 21.94
CA TRP A 450 1.32 11.48 22.60
C TRP A 450 1.92 12.61 23.44
N PRO A 451 2.02 13.87 22.95
CA PRO A 451 2.45 14.98 23.80
C PRO A 451 1.55 15.19 25.03
N LEU A 452 0.23 15.05 24.88
CA LEU A 452 -0.72 15.21 25.99
C LEU A 452 -0.53 14.12 27.05
N VAL A 453 -0.43 12.85 26.64
CA VAL A 453 -0.21 11.73 27.56
C VAL A 453 1.16 11.83 28.22
N ALA A 454 2.21 12.14 27.46
CA ALA A 454 3.56 12.31 27.99
C ALA A 454 3.64 13.51 28.94
N GLY A 455 2.99 14.63 28.60
CA GLY A 455 2.88 15.80 29.48
C GLY A 455 2.15 15.49 30.78
N GLY A 456 1.07 14.71 30.73
CA GLY A 456 0.36 14.24 31.91
C GLY A 456 1.21 13.33 32.78
N LEU A 457 1.99 12.43 32.18
CA LEU A 457 2.93 11.56 32.90
C LEU A 457 4.06 12.37 33.53
N ALA A 458 4.66 13.32 32.81
CA ALA A 458 5.70 14.20 33.31
C ALA A 458 5.20 15.09 34.45
N ALA A 459 3.98 15.65 34.33
CA ALA A 459 3.35 16.43 35.40
C ALA A 459 3.07 15.57 36.64
N GLY A 460 2.57 14.35 36.46
CA GLY A 460 2.37 13.42 37.58
C GLY A 460 3.70 13.05 38.27
N ALA A 461 4.76 12.82 37.52
CA ALA A 461 6.09 12.54 38.02
C ALA A 461 6.69 13.77 38.76
N TYR A 462 6.45 14.98 38.24
CA TYR A 462 6.85 16.23 38.88
C TYR A 462 6.16 16.43 40.24
N VAL A 463 4.83 16.30 40.26
CA VAL A 463 4.02 16.40 41.48
C VAL A 463 4.41 15.32 42.50
N GLY A 464 4.78 14.12 42.03
CA GLY A 464 5.28 13.01 42.86
C GLY A 464 6.72 13.17 43.35
N GLY A 465 7.40 14.28 43.04
CA GLY A 465 8.76 14.55 43.49
C GLY A 465 9.87 13.77 42.79
N LEU A 466 9.56 13.11 41.65
CA LEU A 466 10.55 12.29 40.92
C LEU A 466 11.73 13.10 40.40
N PHE A 467 11.57 14.39 40.18
CA PHE A 467 12.60 15.28 39.63
C PHE A 467 13.26 16.18 40.67
N ASP A 468 12.90 16.10 41.96
CA ASP A 468 13.38 17.01 43.02
C ASP A 468 14.89 16.95 43.18
N GLN A 469 15.52 15.82 42.87
CA GLN A 469 16.97 15.63 43.01
C GLN A 469 17.77 16.14 41.80
N THR A 470 17.13 16.63 40.74
CA THR A 470 17.81 17.02 39.48
C THR A 470 18.36 18.46 39.52
N GLY A 471 18.04 19.26 40.51
CA GLY A 471 18.40 20.68 40.61
C GLY A 471 17.57 21.61 39.71
N PHE A 472 16.90 21.07 38.68
CA PHE A 472 15.99 21.77 37.75
C PHE A 472 14.75 20.90 37.44
N PRO A 473 13.87 20.70 38.44
CA PRO A 473 12.77 19.74 38.32
C PRO A 473 11.82 20.06 37.18
N GLU A 474 11.52 21.35 36.91
CA GLU A 474 10.62 21.75 35.82
C GLU A 474 11.20 21.42 34.43
N ILE A 475 12.50 21.70 34.25
CA ILE A 475 13.21 21.40 32.99
C ILE A 475 13.26 19.89 32.78
N SER A 476 13.53 19.13 33.85
CA SER A 476 13.57 17.67 33.80
C SER A 476 12.20 17.08 33.42
N ALA A 477 11.11 17.62 33.98
CA ALA A 477 9.75 17.23 33.64
C ALA A 477 9.44 17.51 32.16
N ILE A 478 9.82 18.67 31.61
CA ILE A 478 9.63 19.01 30.21
C ILE A 478 10.43 18.08 29.31
N LEU A 479 11.67 17.78 29.62
CA LEU A 479 12.53 16.89 28.83
C LEU A 479 12.06 15.42 28.88
N ALA A 480 11.34 15.02 29.91
CA ALA A 480 10.76 13.70 30.03
C ALA A 480 9.64 13.46 28.97
N ILE A 481 8.97 14.52 28.48
CA ILE A 481 7.86 14.39 27.52
C ILE A 481 8.28 13.58 26.28
N PRO A 482 9.31 13.94 25.50
CA PRO A 482 9.70 13.17 24.33
C PRO A 482 10.26 11.79 24.68
N LEU A 483 10.82 11.60 25.89
CA LEU A 483 11.37 10.31 26.34
C LEU A 483 10.26 9.27 26.59
N CYS A 484 9.02 9.69 26.83
CA CYS A 484 7.89 8.79 26.97
C CYS A 484 7.40 8.20 25.63
N PHE A 485 7.73 8.82 24.47
CA PHE A 485 7.21 8.38 23.17
C PHE A 485 7.54 6.94 22.79
N PRO A 486 8.74 6.40 23.06
CA PRO A 486 9.03 4.99 22.82
C PRO A 486 8.10 4.04 23.57
N LEU A 487 7.60 4.41 24.75
CA LEU A 487 6.66 3.61 25.53
C LEU A 487 5.29 3.44 24.86
N PHE A 488 4.96 4.33 23.90
CA PHE A 488 3.70 4.29 23.19
C PHE A 488 3.73 3.34 21.98
N VAL A 489 4.91 2.91 21.54
CA VAL A 489 5.13 2.08 20.35
C VAL A 489 5.50 0.64 20.73
N LEU A 490 6.05 0.41 21.91
CA LEU A 490 6.41 -0.92 22.43
C LEU A 490 5.18 -1.77 22.72
#